data_1dacba6bdec9cd3b1de65f71af76b363
#
_entry.id   1dacba6bdec9cd3b1de65f71af76b363
#
_cell.length_a   1.000
_cell.length_b   1.000
_cell.length_c   1.000
_cell.angle_alpha   90.00
_cell.angle_beta   90.00
_cell.angle_gamma   90.00
#
_symmetry.space_group_name_H-M   'P 1'
#
loop_
_entity.id
_entity.type
_entity.pdbx_description
1 polymer ?
#
loop_
_entity_poly.entity_id
_entity_poly.type
_entity_poly.pdbx_seq_one_letter_code
_entity_poly.pdbx_strand_id
1 'polypeptide(L)'
;VPLTLEDFEREALPTLETYATIPCQSPGYDPEWATNGHLERATELLAEFALSRNFEAADVTIHRLEGRTPVLCVTIEATTDDEETDDDRGTVLLYGHLDKQPPLLPWSEGLHPYTPVRRGDRLFARGVADDGYSTFAALLAVEAMENDGIPHPRCVILIEASEESGSPDLEAYLDYLKPKLGQVELMICLDSGALTYDRLWVTTSLRGALHAQLTIDVLERGVHSGLASGVVPSSFRVLRQLLDRIENADTGEIVLEELHCEIPEAVHIAAAAVAAEFGDVAAADMPLVAGLRTLGDSDADRIVRRTWKPTLSVTGMDGIPHVDAAGNVLRPFTSVVLSLRLPPAVDAERAVKAVRDALTTDVPHGARVSADVQAADGWSSPELAPWLAEAVQVASQDAFGKPAGFTGEGGTIPFLASLGKRYPGVQFVATGVLGPHSNAHGIDEMLDLPTAVGVTNAVATILEAFTTRNDQ
;
A
#
# COMPACT_ATOMS: atom_id res chain seq x y z
N VAL A 1 8.52 4.48 29.91
CA VAL A 1 8.07 5.86 29.66
C VAL A 1 7.84 6.00 28.14
N PRO A 2 6.66 6.46 27.68
CA PRO A 2 6.43 6.58 26.24
C PRO A 2 7.49 7.47 25.58
N LEU A 3 7.90 7.10 24.35
CA LEU A 3 8.77 7.91 23.51
C LEU A 3 8.15 9.29 23.31
N THR A 4 8.92 10.36 23.52
CA THR A 4 8.46 11.74 23.27
C THR A 4 8.86 12.22 21.86
N LEU A 5 8.26 13.32 21.40
CA LEU A 5 8.68 13.94 20.14
C LEU A 5 10.15 14.38 20.20
N GLU A 6 10.62 14.90 21.34
CA GLU A 6 12.02 15.30 21.55
C GLU A 6 12.97 14.09 21.44
N ASP A 7 12.56 12.93 21.96
CA ASP A 7 13.32 11.69 21.83
C ASP A 7 13.40 11.23 20.35
N PHE A 8 12.29 11.23 19.64
CA PHE A 8 12.28 10.88 18.22
C PHE A 8 13.13 11.86 17.40
N GLU A 9 13.05 13.15 17.69
CA GLU A 9 13.88 14.17 17.03
C GLU A 9 15.37 13.98 17.29
N ARG A 10 15.73 13.53 18.48
CA ARG A 10 17.13 13.26 18.83
C ARG A 10 17.65 11.96 18.24
N GLU A 11 16.85 10.89 18.29
CA GLU A 11 17.28 9.53 17.97
C GLU A 11 17.10 9.16 16.50
N ALA A 12 15.95 9.50 15.89
CA ALA A 12 15.57 9.06 14.55
C ALA A 12 15.76 10.13 13.48
N LEU A 13 15.35 11.38 13.76
CA LEU A 13 15.23 12.42 12.74
C LEU A 13 16.52 12.69 11.96
N PRO A 14 17.73 12.74 12.55
CA PRO A 14 18.96 12.99 11.79
C PRO A 14 19.24 11.92 10.72
N THR A 15 18.97 10.65 11.05
CA THR A 15 19.16 9.55 10.10
C THR A 15 18.05 9.51 9.07
N LEU A 16 16.81 9.78 9.45
CA LEU A 16 15.67 9.89 8.53
C LEU A 16 15.88 11.03 7.53
N GLU A 17 16.38 12.19 7.96
CA GLU A 17 16.74 13.29 7.05
C GLU A 17 17.87 12.88 6.09
N THR A 18 18.87 12.13 6.57
CA THR A 18 19.93 11.59 5.70
C THR A 18 19.37 10.61 4.69
N TYR A 19 18.52 9.67 5.11
CA TYR A 19 17.81 8.74 4.23
C TYR A 19 16.99 9.49 3.16
N ALA A 20 16.29 10.55 3.56
CA ALA A 20 15.48 11.36 2.65
C ALA A 20 16.29 11.94 1.48
N THR A 21 17.59 12.19 1.65
CA THR A 21 18.46 12.70 0.58
C THR A 21 18.83 11.65 -0.47
N ILE A 22 18.64 10.36 -0.19
CA ILE A 22 19.03 9.26 -1.08
C ILE A 22 17.90 9.03 -2.10
N PRO A 23 18.15 9.13 -3.41
CA PRO A 23 17.13 8.90 -4.44
C PRO A 23 16.98 7.40 -4.73
N CYS A 24 16.70 6.58 -3.70
CA CYS A 24 16.52 5.13 -3.78
C CYS A 24 15.13 4.80 -4.36
N GLN A 25 14.92 5.12 -5.64
CA GLN A 25 13.67 4.79 -6.33
C GLN A 25 13.53 3.28 -6.51
N SER A 26 12.29 2.81 -6.48
CA SER A 26 11.94 1.41 -6.73
C SER A 26 12.37 0.95 -8.12
N PRO A 27 12.74 -0.34 -8.27
CA PRO A 27 13.21 -0.90 -9.55
C PRO A 27 12.30 -0.66 -10.75
N GLY A 28 10.99 -0.64 -10.55
CA GLY A 28 10.02 -0.37 -11.61
C GLY A 28 10.12 1.03 -12.22
N TYR A 29 10.76 1.96 -11.50
CA TYR A 29 10.90 3.37 -11.90
C TYR A 29 12.35 3.78 -12.17
N ASP A 30 13.33 2.95 -11.81
CA ASP A 30 14.75 3.23 -11.98
C ASP A 30 15.44 2.07 -12.70
N PRO A 31 15.63 2.14 -14.02
CA PRO A 31 16.31 1.10 -14.80
C PRO A 31 17.75 0.84 -14.36
N GLU A 32 18.39 1.80 -13.67
CA GLU A 32 19.78 1.72 -13.22
C GLU A 32 19.91 1.29 -11.74
N TRP A 33 18.82 0.91 -11.08
CA TRP A 33 18.77 0.57 -9.66
C TRP A 33 19.87 -0.41 -9.22
N ALA A 34 20.18 -1.40 -10.05
CA ALA A 34 21.19 -2.43 -9.75
C ALA A 34 22.64 -1.91 -9.82
N THR A 35 22.86 -0.73 -10.41
CA THR A 35 24.22 -0.21 -10.69
C THR A 35 24.49 1.16 -10.08
N ASN A 36 23.48 1.97 -9.77
CA ASN A 36 23.65 3.30 -9.20
C ASN A 36 23.95 3.31 -7.70
N GLY A 37 23.68 2.18 -7.00
CA GLY A 37 23.97 2.00 -5.58
C GLY A 37 23.07 2.75 -4.60
N HIS A 38 21.94 3.32 -5.05
CA HIS A 38 21.06 4.11 -4.16
C HIS A 38 20.31 3.23 -3.16
N LEU A 39 19.72 2.11 -3.62
CA LEU A 39 19.05 1.15 -2.74
C LEU A 39 20.02 0.55 -1.73
N GLU A 40 21.23 0.18 -2.17
CA GLU A 40 22.26 -0.36 -1.30
C GLU A 40 22.64 0.63 -0.20
N ARG A 41 22.92 1.88 -0.57
CA ARG A 41 23.27 2.94 0.39
C ARG A 41 22.15 3.22 1.40
N ALA A 42 20.88 3.21 0.97
CA ALA A 42 19.74 3.37 1.87
C ALA A 42 19.66 2.19 2.85
N THR A 43 19.81 0.96 2.35
CA THR A 43 19.80 -0.24 3.18
C THR A 43 20.95 -0.24 4.20
N GLU A 44 22.17 0.13 3.78
CA GLU A 44 23.33 0.25 4.67
C GLU A 44 23.11 1.30 5.76
N LEU A 45 22.57 2.47 5.41
CA LEU A 45 22.27 3.54 6.37
C LEU A 45 21.29 3.07 7.45
N LEU A 46 20.21 2.36 7.06
CA LEU A 46 19.24 1.86 8.02
C LEU A 46 19.80 0.70 8.87
N ALA A 47 20.67 -0.15 8.29
CA ALA A 47 21.38 -1.18 9.04
C ALA A 47 22.37 -0.57 10.06
N GLU A 48 23.10 0.49 9.69
CA GLU A 48 23.96 1.24 10.60
C GLU A 48 23.16 1.84 11.76
N PHE A 49 21.97 2.39 11.47
CA PHE A 49 21.08 2.88 12.52
C PHE A 49 20.66 1.74 13.46
N ALA A 50 20.24 0.59 12.94
CA ALA A 50 19.87 -0.56 13.76
C ALA A 50 21.05 -1.07 14.63
N LEU A 51 22.26 -1.14 14.05
CA LEU A 51 23.48 -1.52 14.77
C LEU A 51 23.89 -0.50 15.87
N SER A 52 23.49 0.74 15.73
CA SER A 52 23.76 1.79 16.73
C SER A 52 22.84 1.69 17.96
N ARG A 53 21.77 0.88 17.89
CA ARG A 53 20.87 0.66 19.04
C ARG A 53 21.48 -0.37 19.98
N ASN A 54 21.21 -0.23 21.27
CA ASN A 54 21.80 -1.06 22.33
C ASN A 54 20.84 -2.18 22.76
N PHE A 55 20.41 -3.01 21.80
CA PHE A 55 19.61 -4.19 22.13
C PHE A 55 20.44 -5.24 22.88
N GLU A 56 19.84 -5.95 23.83
CA GLU A 56 20.51 -7.00 24.60
C GLU A 56 20.95 -8.17 23.68
N ALA A 57 20.09 -8.55 22.74
CA ALA A 57 20.38 -9.65 21.78
C ALA A 57 19.74 -9.35 20.41
N ALA A 58 20.51 -8.77 19.50
CA ALA A 58 20.06 -8.49 18.15
C ALA A 58 21.03 -9.00 17.06
N ASP A 59 20.46 -9.46 15.94
CA ASP A 59 21.18 -9.76 14.71
C ASP A 59 20.69 -8.83 13.60
N VAL A 60 21.58 -7.99 13.09
CA VAL A 60 21.31 -7.05 12.00
C VAL A 60 22.02 -7.55 10.75
N THR A 61 21.27 -7.95 9.75
CA THR A 61 21.82 -8.53 8.53
C THR A 61 21.15 -7.95 7.28
N ILE A 62 21.96 -7.52 6.31
CA ILE A 62 21.49 -7.21 4.96
C ILE A 62 21.60 -8.46 4.11
N HIS A 63 20.49 -8.95 3.62
CA HIS A 63 20.43 -10.10 2.73
C HIS A 63 20.40 -9.66 1.27
N ARG A 64 21.16 -10.37 0.43
CA ARG A 64 21.27 -10.11 -1.01
C ARG A 64 21.14 -11.41 -1.77
N LEU A 65 20.04 -11.57 -2.49
CA LEU A 65 19.85 -12.65 -3.45
C LEU A 65 20.24 -12.18 -4.85
N GLU A 66 20.84 -13.04 -5.64
CA GLU A 66 21.32 -12.68 -6.98
C GLU A 66 20.20 -12.14 -7.87
N GLY A 67 20.43 -10.98 -8.48
CA GLY A 67 19.48 -10.30 -9.35
C GLY A 67 18.28 -9.65 -8.66
N ARG A 68 18.30 -9.54 -7.32
CA ARG A 68 17.23 -8.96 -6.50
C ARG A 68 17.73 -7.76 -5.70
N THR A 69 16.78 -6.96 -5.27
CA THR A 69 17.01 -5.83 -4.37
C THR A 69 17.49 -6.32 -2.99
N PRO A 70 18.25 -5.51 -2.23
CA PRO A 70 18.64 -5.88 -0.86
C PRO A 70 17.43 -5.86 0.09
N VAL A 71 17.51 -6.68 1.14
CA VAL A 71 16.54 -6.69 2.25
C VAL A 71 17.29 -6.56 3.57
N LEU A 72 16.89 -5.61 4.41
CA LEU A 72 17.36 -5.50 5.79
C LEU A 72 16.48 -6.39 6.68
N CYS A 73 17.11 -7.28 7.43
CA CYS A 73 16.47 -8.11 8.45
C CYS A 73 17.14 -7.87 9.80
N VAL A 74 16.37 -7.40 10.76
CA VAL A 74 16.80 -7.25 12.16
C VAL A 74 16.00 -8.23 13.00
N THR A 75 16.70 -9.14 13.67
CA THR A 75 16.10 -10.05 14.64
C THR A 75 16.49 -9.61 16.03
N ILE A 76 15.53 -9.38 16.91
CA ILE A 76 15.71 -9.04 18.31
C ILE A 76 15.07 -10.16 19.12
N GLU A 77 15.87 -10.88 19.91
CA GLU A 77 15.37 -12.01 20.71
C GLU A 77 14.50 -11.51 21.85
N ALA A 78 13.59 -12.37 22.32
CA ALA A 78 12.67 -12.00 23.39
C ALA A 78 13.41 -11.76 24.71
N THR A 79 12.92 -10.78 25.49
CA THR A 79 13.35 -10.58 26.87
C THR A 79 12.32 -11.16 27.80
N THR A 80 12.50 -12.40 28.24
CA THR A 80 11.58 -13.05 29.21
C THR A 80 12.34 -13.52 30.44
N ASP A 81 11.70 -13.40 31.63
CA ASP A 81 12.27 -13.87 32.90
C ASP A 81 12.20 -15.39 33.07
N ASP A 82 11.49 -16.11 32.20
CA ASP A 82 11.24 -17.55 32.30
C ASP A 82 12.00 -18.33 31.21
N GLU A 83 13.07 -19.02 31.60
CA GLU A 83 13.88 -19.90 30.73
C GLU A 83 13.05 -21.06 30.09
N GLU A 84 11.87 -21.38 30.59
CA GLU A 84 11.02 -22.49 30.10
C GLU A 84 10.04 -22.10 29.00
N THR A 85 9.88 -20.79 28.64
CA THR A 85 8.79 -20.33 27.75
C THR A 85 9.29 -19.68 26.44
N ASP A 86 10.59 -19.57 26.21
CA ASP A 86 11.17 -18.73 25.15
C ASP A 86 10.91 -19.23 23.71
N ASP A 87 10.71 -20.54 23.53
CA ASP A 87 10.56 -21.16 22.19
C ASP A 87 9.09 -21.29 21.73
N ASP A 88 8.11 -21.06 22.61
CA ASP A 88 6.69 -21.38 22.36
C ASP A 88 5.78 -20.14 22.09
N ARG A 89 6.26 -18.91 22.31
CA ARG A 89 5.41 -17.69 22.24
C ARG A 89 5.25 -17.07 20.85
N GLY A 90 5.96 -17.56 19.86
CA GLY A 90 5.89 -17.07 18.49
C GLY A 90 6.69 -15.77 18.25
N THR A 91 6.73 -15.34 16.99
CA THR A 91 7.46 -14.17 16.52
C THR A 91 6.49 -13.08 16.10
N VAL A 92 6.81 -11.83 16.43
CA VAL A 92 6.18 -10.66 15.82
C VAL A 92 7.03 -10.21 14.62
N LEU A 93 6.41 -10.16 13.45
CA LEU A 93 7.02 -9.63 12.24
C LEU A 93 6.58 -8.16 12.05
N LEU A 94 7.54 -7.23 12.10
CA LEU A 94 7.32 -5.83 11.75
C LEU A 94 7.83 -5.59 10.34
N TYR A 95 7.00 -5.00 9.51
CA TYR A 95 7.29 -4.81 8.10
C TYR A 95 7.22 -3.34 7.70
N GLY A 96 8.13 -2.98 6.80
CA GLY A 96 8.17 -1.72 6.08
C GLY A 96 9.06 -1.83 4.85
N HIS A 97 9.21 -0.72 4.10
CA HIS A 97 10.08 -0.67 2.93
C HIS A 97 10.96 0.59 2.91
N LEU A 98 11.98 0.57 2.04
CA LEU A 98 12.93 1.67 1.92
C LEU A 98 13.03 2.28 0.51
N ASP A 99 12.45 1.62 -0.48
CA ASP A 99 12.40 2.16 -1.84
C ASP A 99 11.32 3.23 -1.96
N LYS A 100 11.43 4.08 -2.97
CA LYS A 100 10.64 5.30 -3.10
C LYS A 100 9.96 5.39 -4.45
N GLN A 101 8.81 6.05 -4.46
CA GLN A 101 8.17 6.55 -5.68
C GLN A 101 9.04 7.59 -6.41
N PRO A 102 8.81 7.81 -7.72
CA PRO A 102 9.45 8.88 -8.47
C PRO A 102 9.27 10.26 -7.83
N PRO A 103 10.21 11.19 -8.05
CA PRO A 103 10.19 12.51 -7.41
C PRO A 103 9.01 13.39 -7.80
N LEU A 104 8.41 13.22 -8.97
CA LEU A 104 7.32 14.04 -9.52
C LEU A 104 7.56 15.55 -9.36
N LEU A 105 8.20 16.17 -10.34
CA LEU A 105 8.52 17.61 -10.31
C LEU A 105 7.48 18.45 -11.07
N PRO A 106 7.27 19.73 -10.73
CA PRO A 106 7.92 20.47 -9.64
C PRO A 106 7.20 20.33 -8.30
N TRP A 107 7.96 20.42 -7.20
CA TRP A 107 7.42 20.60 -5.84
C TRP A 107 7.14 22.07 -5.57
N SER A 108 6.39 22.35 -4.52
CA SER A 108 6.08 23.72 -4.08
C SER A 108 7.34 24.51 -3.72
N GLU A 109 7.24 25.84 -3.76
CA GLU A 109 8.35 26.74 -3.48
C GLU A 109 9.03 26.45 -2.15
N GLY A 110 10.34 26.24 -2.20
CA GLY A 110 11.17 25.90 -1.04
C GLY A 110 11.10 24.44 -0.61
N LEU A 111 10.47 23.56 -1.39
CA LEU A 111 10.46 22.11 -1.19
C LEU A 111 11.13 21.40 -2.38
N HIS A 112 11.74 20.25 -2.10
CA HIS A 112 12.37 19.40 -3.10
C HIS A 112 12.36 17.94 -2.62
N PRO A 113 12.12 16.95 -3.50
CA PRO A 113 11.95 15.55 -3.10
C PRO A 113 13.11 14.96 -2.28
N TYR A 114 14.34 15.34 -2.59
CA TYR A 114 15.55 14.81 -1.94
C TYR A 114 16.31 15.86 -1.12
N THR A 115 15.60 16.88 -0.66
CA THR A 115 16.12 17.86 0.28
C THR A 115 15.11 18.01 1.41
N PRO A 116 15.31 17.30 2.55
CA PRO A 116 14.35 17.33 3.64
C PRO A 116 14.19 18.73 4.19
N VAL A 117 12.95 19.16 4.37
CA VAL A 117 12.61 20.48 4.92
C VAL A 117 11.62 20.30 6.06
N ARG A 118 11.99 20.77 7.24
CA ARG A 118 11.09 20.80 8.39
C ARG A 118 10.28 22.11 8.43
N ARG A 119 8.97 22.00 8.62
CA ARG A 119 8.05 23.13 8.86
C ARG A 119 7.16 22.80 10.06
N GLY A 120 7.51 23.32 11.23
CA GLY A 120 6.86 22.93 12.49
C GLY A 120 7.10 21.45 12.80
N ASP A 121 6.02 20.72 13.04
CA ASP A 121 6.07 19.28 13.34
C ASP A 121 5.98 18.39 12.09
N ARG A 122 6.22 18.94 10.91
CA ARG A 122 6.15 18.24 9.63
C ARG A 122 7.49 18.22 8.93
N LEU A 123 7.87 17.03 8.45
CA LEU A 123 9.05 16.81 7.62
C LEU A 123 8.62 16.57 6.18
N PHE A 124 9.10 17.39 5.24
CA PHE A 124 8.80 17.28 3.82
C PHE A 124 9.99 16.70 3.07
N ALA A 125 9.83 15.53 2.49
CA ALA A 125 10.71 14.91 1.49
C ALA A 125 10.05 13.66 0.92
N ARG A 126 10.52 13.16 -0.22
CA ARG A 126 10.08 11.90 -0.81
C ARG A 126 10.54 10.71 0.03
N GLY A 127 9.61 9.79 0.37
CA GLY A 127 9.88 8.56 1.09
C GLY A 127 10.00 8.72 2.61
N VAL A 128 9.65 9.89 3.19
CA VAL A 128 9.73 10.06 4.65
C VAL A 128 8.52 9.49 5.38
N ALA A 129 7.34 9.52 4.74
CA ALA A 129 6.10 8.96 5.27
C ALA A 129 5.78 7.60 4.62
N ASP A 130 6.18 7.43 3.40
CA ASP A 130 5.98 6.25 2.56
C ASP A 130 7.34 5.68 2.11
N ASP A 131 8.01 4.77 2.83
CA ASP A 131 7.72 4.26 4.18
C ASP A 131 8.96 4.41 5.11
N GLY A 132 9.82 5.40 4.83
CA GLY A 132 11.12 5.57 5.50
C GLY A 132 11.04 5.66 7.03
N TYR A 133 9.92 6.11 7.61
CA TYR A 133 9.76 6.21 9.06
C TYR A 133 9.63 4.84 9.75
N SER A 134 9.16 3.81 9.04
CA SER A 134 8.81 2.50 9.61
C SER A 134 9.96 1.81 10.32
N THR A 135 11.16 1.86 9.71
CA THR A 135 12.37 1.28 10.32
C THR A 135 12.64 1.89 11.70
N PHE A 136 12.52 3.22 11.80
CA PHE A 136 12.73 3.94 13.06
C PHE A 136 11.63 3.62 14.06
N ALA A 137 10.38 3.62 13.64
CA ALA A 137 9.25 3.29 14.49
C ALA A 137 9.35 1.87 15.07
N ALA A 138 9.68 0.88 14.24
CA ALA A 138 9.84 -0.49 14.67
C ALA A 138 10.98 -0.66 15.69
N LEU A 139 12.17 -0.11 15.40
CA LEU A 139 13.33 -0.23 16.27
C LEU A 139 13.14 0.52 17.59
N LEU A 140 12.65 1.77 17.54
CA LEU A 140 12.47 2.58 18.74
C LEU A 140 11.34 2.07 19.65
N ALA A 141 10.33 1.39 19.10
CA ALA A 141 9.29 0.74 19.89
C ALA A 141 9.88 -0.36 20.79
N VAL A 142 10.71 -1.25 20.23
CA VAL A 142 11.37 -2.32 20.99
C VAL A 142 12.40 -1.74 21.95
N GLU A 143 13.24 -0.79 21.51
CA GLU A 143 14.26 -0.14 22.37
C GLU A 143 13.63 0.56 23.57
N ALA A 144 12.47 1.21 23.40
CA ALA A 144 11.76 1.85 24.50
C ALA A 144 11.31 0.83 25.56
N MET A 145 10.87 -0.35 25.14
CA MET A 145 10.52 -1.44 26.06
C MET A 145 11.72 -1.93 26.85
N GLU A 146 12.86 -2.21 26.19
CA GLU A 146 14.10 -2.62 26.87
C GLU A 146 14.57 -1.57 27.88
N ASN A 147 14.58 -0.29 27.47
CA ASN A 147 14.99 0.83 28.33
C ASN A 147 14.14 0.98 29.60
N ASP A 148 12.87 0.62 29.51
CA ASP A 148 11.93 0.64 30.66
C ASP A 148 11.89 -0.68 31.42
N GLY A 149 12.64 -1.70 31.00
CA GLY A 149 12.62 -3.04 31.58
C GLY A 149 11.28 -3.76 31.38
N ILE A 150 10.56 -3.45 30.30
CA ILE A 150 9.33 -4.10 29.90
C ILE A 150 9.68 -5.27 28.98
N PRO A 151 9.28 -6.51 29.32
CA PRO A 151 9.52 -7.65 28.46
C PRO A 151 8.86 -7.49 27.08
N HIS A 152 9.59 -7.83 26.03
CA HIS A 152 9.08 -7.84 24.67
C HIS A 152 9.20 -9.24 24.02
N PRO A 153 8.38 -9.55 23.01
CA PRO A 153 8.46 -10.82 22.29
C PRO A 153 9.68 -10.82 21.36
N ARG A 154 9.97 -11.99 20.80
CA ARG A 154 10.90 -12.06 19.68
C ARG A 154 10.34 -11.25 18.50
N CYS A 155 11.10 -10.24 18.06
CA CYS A 155 10.75 -9.35 16.97
C CYS A 155 11.66 -9.60 15.76
N VAL A 156 11.06 -9.71 14.58
CA VAL A 156 11.79 -9.66 13.31
C VAL A 156 11.31 -8.44 12.54
N ILE A 157 12.23 -7.51 12.26
CA ILE A 157 11.96 -6.32 11.47
C ILE A 157 12.48 -6.59 10.06
N LEU A 158 11.59 -6.54 9.07
CA LEU A 158 11.88 -6.82 7.67
C LEU A 158 11.61 -5.57 6.84
N ILE A 159 12.66 -5.01 6.25
CA ILE A 159 12.58 -3.82 5.39
C ILE A 159 13.02 -4.20 3.99
N GLU A 160 12.08 -4.20 3.05
CA GLU A 160 12.36 -4.48 1.65
C GLU A 160 12.72 -3.24 0.83
N ALA A 161 13.16 -3.44 -0.41
CA ALA A 161 13.59 -2.38 -1.31
C ALA A 161 12.96 -2.45 -2.71
N SER A 162 11.74 -3.02 -2.80
CA SER A 162 11.00 -3.14 -4.07
C SER A 162 9.47 -3.09 -3.91
N GLU A 163 8.97 -2.60 -2.75
CA GLU A 163 7.52 -2.53 -2.46
C GLU A 163 6.78 -1.73 -3.52
N GLU A 164 7.26 -0.56 -3.84
CA GLU A 164 6.67 0.40 -4.78
C GLU A 164 6.62 -0.11 -6.24
N SER A 165 7.30 -1.23 -6.51
CA SER A 165 7.22 -2.01 -7.75
C SER A 165 6.34 -3.26 -7.62
N GLY A 166 5.60 -3.40 -6.51
CA GLY A 166 4.72 -4.53 -6.22
C GLY A 166 5.42 -5.72 -5.57
N SER A 167 6.51 -5.50 -4.84
CA SER A 167 7.25 -6.51 -4.06
C SER A 167 7.69 -7.76 -4.86
N PRO A 168 8.26 -7.63 -6.06
CA PRO A 168 8.55 -8.78 -6.91
C PRO A 168 9.61 -9.73 -6.31
N ASP A 169 10.40 -9.22 -5.36
CA ASP A 169 11.51 -9.98 -4.74
C ASP A 169 11.12 -10.61 -3.40
N LEU A 170 10.05 -10.15 -2.78
CA LEU A 170 9.71 -10.48 -1.39
C LEU A 170 9.48 -11.97 -1.14
N GLU A 171 8.72 -12.65 -2.02
CA GLU A 171 8.45 -14.10 -1.86
C GLU A 171 9.73 -14.92 -1.76
N ALA A 172 10.74 -14.60 -2.59
CA ALA A 172 12.00 -15.28 -2.54
C ALA A 172 12.76 -15.03 -1.22
N TYR A 173 12.65 -13.82 -0.68
CA TYR A 173 13.23 -13.50 0.64
C TYR A 173 12.48 -14.18 1.78
N LEU A 174 11.16 -14.25 1.75
CA LEU A 174 10.38 -14.97 2.74
C LEU A 174 10.71 -16.46 2.77
N ASP A 175 10.96 -17.06 1.60
CA ASP A 175 11.43 -18.46 1.52
C ASP A 175 12.85 -18.61 2.09
N TYR A 176 13.75 -17.73 1.70
CA TYR A 176 15.13 -17.74 2.17
C TYR A 176 15.25 -17.47 3.69
N LEU A 177 14.46 -16.53 4.20
CA LEU A 177 14.47 -16.12 5.61
C LEU A 177 13.59 -16.98 6.52
N LYS A 178 12.87 -17.96 5.98
CA LYS A 178 11.96 -18.81 6.76
C LYS A 178 12.55 -19.32 8.10
N PRO A 179 13.82 -19.76 8.17
CA PRO A 179 14.41 -20.17 9.46
C PRO A 179 14.58 -19.02 10.46
N LYS A 180 14.79 -17.78 9.97
CA LYS A 180 14.92 -16.58 10.81
C LYS A 180 13.57 -16.03 11.24
N LEU A 181 12.55 -16.12 10.38
CA LEU A 181 11.20 -15.64 10.69
C LEU A 181 10.54 -16.48 11.79
N GLY A 182 10.88 -17.76 11.90
CA GLY A 182 10.30 -18.65 12.90
C GLY A 182 8.80 -18.83 12.73
N GLN A 183 8.08 -19.01 13.86
CA GLN A 183 6.62 -19.09 13.89
C GLN A 183 6.06 -17.68 14.06
N VAL A 184 5.67 -17.05 12.97
CA VAL A 184 5.04 -15.73 13.01
C VAL A 184 3.61 -15.86 13.48
N GLU A 185 3.21 -15.11 14.51
CA GLU A 185 1.87 -15.09 15.09
C GLU A 185 1.19 -13.73 15.03
N LEU A 186 1.98 -12.65 14.96
CA LEU A 186 1.50 -11.29 14.74
C LEU A 186 2.35 -10.63 13.66
N MET A 187 1.70 -9.91 12.76
CA MET A 187 2.33 -9.02 11.78
C MET A 187 1.89 -7.59 12.02
N ILE A 188 2.86 -6.69 12.12
CA ILE A 188 2.63 -5.25 12.18
C ILE A 188 3.21 -4.64 10.91
N CYS A 189 2.34 -4.21 10.01
CA CYS A 189 2.70 -3.47 8.80
C CYS A 189 2.59 -1.97 9.12
N LEU A 190 3.65 -1.22 8.88
CA LEU A 190 3.73 0.21 9.19
C LEU A 190 3.50 1.11 7.98
N ASP A 191 3.25 0.51 6.82
CA ASP A 191 3.02 1.16 5.55
C ASP A 191 1.52 1.25 5.24
N SER A 192 0.78 2.07 6.01
CA SER A 192 -0.65 2.21 5.78
C SER A 192 -1.17 3.62 6.10
N GLY A 193 -2.44 3.85 5.74
CA GLY A 193 -3.09 5.15 5.83
C GLY A 193 -3.72 5.47 7.18
N ALA A 194 -3.98 6.76 7.37
CA ALA A 194 -4.73 7.30 8.50
C ALA A 194 -5.75 8.32 8.01
N LEU A 195 -6.99 8.25 8.47
CA LEU A 195 -8.00 9.28 8.11
C LEU A 195 -7.78 10.60 8.88
N THR A 196 -7.18 10.52 10.06
CA THR A 196 -6.82 11.67 10.90
C THR A 196 -5.53 11.39 11.66
N TYR A 197 -4.89 12.44 12.19
CA TYR A 197 -3.67 12.31 13.00
C TYR A 197 -3.93 12.23 14.52
N ASP A 198 -5.18 12.09 14.95
CA ASP A 198 -5.59 12.18 16.35
C ASP A 198 -5.90 10.84 17.02
N ARG A 199 -5.66 9.74 16.33
CA ARG A 199 -5.86 8.35 16.82
C ARG A 199 -5.03 7.37 16.01
N LEU A 200 -4.86 6.16 16.54
CA LEU A 200 -4.34 5.03 15.77
C LEU A 200 -5.39 4.56 14.77
N TRP A 201 -5.04 4.52 13.50
CA TRP A 201 -5.87 3.91 12.47
C TRP A 201 -5.36 2.54 12.12
N VAL A 202 -6.28 1.58 12.02
CA VAL A 202 -5.99 0.22 11.59
C VAL A 202 -6.70 -0.05 10.28
N THR A 203 -5.93 -0.41 9.28
CA THR A 203 -6.44 -0.79 7.96
C THR A 203 -6.94 -2.23 8.02
N THR A 204 -8.22 -2.40 7.69
CA THR A 204 -8.91 -3.69 7.77
C THR A 204 -9.04 -4.40 6.43
N SER A 205 -8.81 -3.68 5.33
CA SER A 205 -8.85 -4.26 3.99
C SER A 205 -8.14 -3.39 2.97
N LEU A 206 -7.60 -4.04 1.93
CA LEU A 206 -6.96 -3.44 0.77
C LEU A 206 -7.55 -4.05 -0.49
N ARG A 207 -7.85 -3.21 -1.48
CA ARG A 207 -8.33 -3.74 -2.77
C ARG A 207 -7.19 -4.37 -3.55
N GLY A 208 -7.51 -5.41 -4.33
CA GLY A 208 -6.65 -5.91 -5.39
C GLY A 208 -6.58 -4.94 -6.57
N ALA A 209 -5.63 -5.17 -7.45
CA ALA A 209 -5.46 -4.40 -8.68
C ALA A 209 -5.40 -5.32 -9.89
N LEU A 210 -6.05 -4.92 -10.99
CA LEU A 210 -5.96 -5.60 -12.28
C LEU A 210 -5.64 -4.58 -13.36
N HIS A 211 -4.62 -4.86 -14.14
CA HIS A 211 -4.23 -4.06 -15.30
C HIS A 211 -4.44 -4.86 -16.58
N ALA A 212 -5.04 -4.22 -17.60
CA ALA A 212 -5.20 -4.84 -18.91
C ALA A 212 -4.76 -3.85 -20.01
N GLN A 213 -3.75 -4.24 -20.79
CA GLN A 213 -3.46 -3.55 -22.05
C GLN A 213 -4.27 -4.17 -23.16
N LEU A 214 -5.23 -3.43 -23.69
CA LEU A 214 -6.16 -3.85 -24.73
C LEU A 214 -5.86 -3.14 -26.03
N THR A 215 -5.61 -3.88 -27.12
CA THR A 215 -5.44 -3.33 -28.46
C THR A 215 -6.47 -3.91 -29.42
N ILE A 216 -7.13 -3.05 -30.18
CA ILE A 216 -8.20 -3.37 -31.11
C ILE A 216 -7.80 -2.87 -32.49
N ASP A 217 -7.55 -3.78 -33.46
CA ASP A 217 -7.23 -3.48 -34.84
C ASP A 217 -8.45 -3.70 -35.74
N VAL A 218 -8.72 -2.74 -36.60
CA VAL A 218 -9.83 -2.80 -37.57
C VAL A 218 -9.37 -2.58 -39.02
N LEU A 219 -8.18 -2.02 -39.20
CA LEU A 219 -7.56 -1.74 -40.50
C LEU A 219 -6.05 -1.98 -40.44
N GLU A 220 -5.42 -2.28 -41.56
CA GLU A 220 -3.97 -2.39 -41.66
C GLU A 220 -3.28 -1.01 -41.67
N ARG A 221 -3.99 0.03 -42.13
CA ARG A 221 -3.53 1.41 -42.19
C ARG A 221 -4.71 2.38 -42.13
N GLY A 222 -4.45 3.62 -41.74
CA GLY A 222 -5.47 4.67 -41.73
C GLY A 222 -6.00 4.96 -43.17
N VAL A 223 -7.29 5.22 -43.26
CA VAL A 223 -7.97 5.55 -44.52
C VAL A 223 -8.82 6.81 -44.37
N HIS A 224 -9.19 7.43 -45.48
CA HIS A 224 -10.03 8.63 -45.48
C HIS A 224 -11.40 8.33 -44.83
N SER A 225 -11.70 9.06 -43.74
CA SER A 225 -12.91 8.79 -42.92
C SER A 225 -14.21 8.95 -43.72
N GLY A 226 -14.29 9.92 -44.64
CA GLY A 226 -15.47 10.12 -45.48
C GLY A 226 -15.76 8.98 -46.44
N LEU A 227 -14.77 8.12 -46.73
CA LEU A 227 -14.95 6.94 -47.57
C LEU A 227 -15.26 5.66 -46.76
N ALA A 228 -14.71 5.58 -45.55
CA ALA A 228 -14.77 4.37 -44.73
C ALA A 228 -15.86 4.41 -43.65
N SER A 229 -16.19 5.59 -43.12
CA SER A 229 -17.20 5.71 -42.07
C SER A 229 -18.59 5.22 -42.51
N GLY A 230 -19.21 4.44 -41.65
CA GLY A 230 -20.50 3.80 -41.96
C GLY A 230 -20.34 2.42 -42.62
N VAL A 231 -19.17 2.09 -43.17
CA VAL A 231 -18.85 0.79 -43.76
C VAL A 231 -17.91 -0.01 -42.89
N VAL A 232 -16.80 0.61 -42.49
CA VAL A 232 -15.81 -0.01 -41.59
C VAL A 232 -16.14 0.40 -40.13
N PRO A 233 -16.23 -0.55 -39.20
CA PRO A 233 -16.39 -0.21 -37.78
C PRO A 233 -15.17 0.54 -37.28
N SER A 234 -15.37 1.61 -36.52
CA SER A 234 -14.29 2.30 -35.84
C SER A 234 -13.74 1.45 -34.70
N SER A 235 -12.41 1.38 -34.54
CA SER A 235 -11.77 0.70 -33.40
C SER A 235 -12.27 1.23 -32.05
N PHE A 236 -12.51 2.54 -31.94
CA PHE A 236 -13.08 3.18 -30.76
C PHE A 236 -14.54 2.76 -30.48
N ARG A 237 -15.35 2.46 -31.53
CA ARG A 237 -16.69 1.89 -31.36
C ARG A 237 -16.61 0.47 -30.79
N VAL A 238 -15.71 -0.36 -31.31
CA VAL A 238 -15.47 -1.71 -30.80
C VAL A 238 -15.01 -1.66 -29.36
N LEU A 239 -14.06 -0.75 -29.02
CA LEU A 239 -13.64 -0.51 -27.65
C LEU A 239 -14.82 -0.25 -26.71
N ARG A 240 -15.71 0.69 -27.05
CA ARG A 240 -16.89 0.98 -26.23
C ARG A 240 -17.76 -0.27 -26.01
N GLN A 241 -17.99 -1.07 -27.05
CA GLN A 241 -18.76 -2.30 -26.95
C GLN A 241 -18.09 -3.36 -26.06
N LEU A 242 -16.76 -3.40 -26.02
CA LEU A 242 -16.02 -4.30 -25.13
C LEU A 242 -16.02 -3.79 -23.69
N LEU A 243 -15.89 -2.48 -23.47
CA LEU A 243 -15.99 -1.88 -22.13
C LEU A 243 -17.40 -2.05 -21.53
N ASP A 244 -18.46 -1.94 -22.33
CA ASP A 244 -19.86 -2.16 -21.91
C ASP A 244 -20.12 -3.60 -21.39
N ARG A 245 -19.21 -4.56 -21.68
CA ARG A 245 -19.25 -5.92 -21.12
C ARG A 245 -18.66 -6.01 -19.71
N ILE A 246 -17.92 -5.00 -19.29
CA ILE A 246 -17.24 -4.94 -17.99
C ILE A 246 -17.94 -3.96 -17.07
N GLU A 247 -18.32 -2.79 -17.57
CA GLU A 247 -18.89 -1.70 -16.81
C GLU A 247 -20.16 -1.15 -17.45
N ASN A 248 -21.15 -0.84 -16.64
CA ASN A 248 -22.30 -0.07 -17.06
C ASN A 248 -21.92 1.42 -17.10
N ALA A 249 -21.82 2.00 -18.29
CA ALA A 249 -21.40 3.38 -18.50
C ALA A 249 -22.31 4.44 -17.86
N ASP A 250 -23.58 4.12 -17.58
CA ASP A 250 -24.53 5.06 -16.96
C ASP A 250 -24.36 5.12 -15.44
N THR A 251 -23.98 4.00 -14.80
CA THR A 251 -23.92 3.89 -13.33
C THR A 251 -22.49 3.78 -12.79
N GLY A 252 -21.50 3.40 -13.63
CA GLY A 252 -20.14 3.07 -13.22
C GLY A 252 -20.06 1.75 -12.44
N GLU A 253 -21.09 0.91 -12.48
CA GLU A 253 -21.09 -0.39 -11.82
C GLU A 253 -20.44 -1.44 -12.74
N ILE A 254 -19.56 -2.24 -12.19
CA ILE A 254 -18.98 -3.39 -12.89
C ILE A 254 -20.06 -4.46 -13.04
N VAL A 255 -20.20 -5.00 -14.25
CA VAL A 255 -21.25 -5.99 -14.58
C VAL A 255 -20.75 -7.43 -14.59
N LEU A 256 -19.43 -7.67 -14.52
CA LEU A 256 -18.85 -9.01 -14.42
C LEU A 256 -19.01 -9.52 -12.99
N GLU A 257 -19.83 -10.57 -12.81
CA GLU A 257 -20.09 -11.17 -11.49
C GLU A 257 -18.81 -11.71 -10.83
N GLU A 258 -17.85 -12.17 -11.61
CA GLU A 258 -16.57 -12.68 -11.13
C GLU A 258 -15.71 -11.66 -10.40
N LEU A 259 -15.97 -10.37 -10.63
CA LEU A 259 -15.26 -9.26 -10.00
C LEU A 259 -15.95 -8.77 -8.71
N HIS A 260 -17.03 -9.40 -8.31
CA HIS A 260 -17.75 -9.06 -7.07
C HIS A 260 -17.53 -10.11 -5.98
N CYS A 261 -17.67 -9.69 -4.73
CA CYS A 261 -17.74 -10.55 -3.57
C CYS A 261 -18.85 -10.09 -2.63
N GLU A 262 -19.22 -10.93 -1.69
CA GLU A 262 -20.07 -10.53 -0.56
C GLU A 262 -19.30 -9.52 0.31
N ILE A 263 -19.93 -8.41 0.64
CA ILE A 263 -19.37 -7.38 1.53
C ILE A 263 -19.88 -7.68 2.94
N PRO A 264 -18.98 -7.95 3.91
CA PRO A 264 -19.38 -8.24 5.28
C PRO A 264 -20.20 -7.09 5.91
N GLU A 265 -21.21 -7.41 6.71
CA GLU A 265 -22.02 -6.40 7.41
C GLU A 265 -21.17 -5.48 8.29
N ALA A 266 -20.10 -6.00 8.89
CA ALA A 266 -19.15 -5.22 9.68
C ALA A 266 -18.51 -4.07 8.88
N VAL A 267 -18.29 -4.23 7.57
CA VAL A 267 -17.77 -3.18 6.68
C VAL A 267 -18.79 -2.05 6.53
N HIS A 268 -20.06 -2.39 6.36
CA HIS A 268 -21.13 -1.38 6.27
C HIS A 268 -21.28 -0.61 7.57
N ILE A 269 -21.20 -1.29 8.73
CA ILE A 269 -21.23 -0.67 10.06
C ILE A 269 -20.04 0.28 10.24
N ALA A 270 -18.83 -0.17 9.91
CA ALA A 270 -17.63 0.64 10.03
C ALA A 270 -17.67 1.87 9.10
N ALA A 271 -18.08 1.69 7.84
CA ALA A 271 -18.23 2.79 6.89
C ALA A 271 -19.29 3.82 7.35
N ALA A 272 -20.40 3.35 7.93
CA ALA A 272 -21.42 4.24 8.48
C ALA A 272 -20.90 5.02 9.71
N ALA A 273 -20.13 4.40 10.58
CA ALA A 273 -19.52 5.07 11.74
C ALA A 273 -18.51 6.13 11.31
N VAL A 274 -17.60 5.81 10.36
CA VAL A 274 -16.65 6.76 9.79
C VAL A 274 -17.36 7.92 9.11
N ALA A 275 -18.37 7.65 8.29
CA ALA A 275 -19.16 8.71 7.62
C ALA A 275 -19.91 9.60 8.62
N ALA A 276 -20.43 9.04 9.70
CA ALA A 276 -21.13 9.81 10.74
C ALA A 276 -20.19 10.75 11.51
N GLU A 277 -18.95 10.35 11.75
CA GLU A 277 -17.95 11.15 12.48
C GLU A 277 -17.23 12.16 11.57
N PHE A 278 -16.87 11.76 10.35
CA PHE A 278 -15.94 12.51 9.48
C PHE A 278 -16.58 13.01 8.16
N GLY A 279 -17.81 12.59 7.86
CA GLY A 279 -18.47 12.95 6.59
C GLY A 279 -17.89 12.24 5.39
N ASP A 280 -17.79 12.94 4.26
CA ASP A 280 -17.34 12.37 2.96
C ASP A 280 -15.82 12.25 2.84
N VAL A 281 -15.20 11.43 3.67
CA VAL A 281 -13.75 11.14 3.62
C VAL A 281 -13.32 10.49 2.30
N ALA A 282 -14.24 9.98 1.50
CA ALA A 282 -13.91 9.35 0.23
C ALA A 282 -13.68 10.38 -0.90
N ALA A 283 -14.25 11.57 -0.80
CA ALA A 283 -14.17 12.58 -1.85
C ALA A 283 -13.76 13.98 -1.36
N ALA A 284 -13.66 14.22 -0.04
CA ALA A 284 -13.43 15.55 0.54
C ALA A 284 -12.17 16.23 0.01
N ASP A 285 -11.06 15.47 -0.14
CA ASP A 285 -9.76 15.99 -0.59
C ASP A 285 -9.53 15.84 -2.11
N MET A 286 -10.53 15.37 -2.85
CA MET A 286 -10.42 15.23 -4.30
C MET A 286 -10.53 16.60 -4.99
N PRO A 287 -9.63 16.95 -5.94
CA PRO A 287 -9.66 18.21 -6.67
C PRO A 287 -10.76 18.19 -7.75
N LEU A 288 -12.02 18.10 -7.34
CA LEU A 288 -13.16 17.98 -8.23
C LEU A 288 -13.43 19.29 -8.97
N VAL A 289 -13.80 19.20 -10.24
CA VAL A 289 -14.31 20.38 -10.97
C VAL A 289 -15.66 20.83 -10.41
N ALA A 290 -15.91 22.12 -10.44
CA ALA A 290 -17.14 22.69 -9.87
C ALA A 290 -18.39 22.07 -10.48
N GLY A 291 -19.29 21.60 -9.63
CA GLY A 291 -20.57 21.02 -10.01
C GLY A 291 -20.53 19.53 -10.38
N LEU A 292 -19.36 18.87 -10.30
CA LEU A 292 -19.30 17.41 -10.43
C LEU A 292 -20.04 16.75 -9.25
N ARG A 293 -20.83 15.74 -9.58
CA ARG A 293 -21.47 14.87 -8.57
C ARG A 293 -20.70 13.56 -8.53
N THR A 294 -20.29 13.17 -7.33
CA THR A 294 -19.61 11.88 -7.09
C THR A 294 -20.60 10.71 -7.24
N LEU A 295 -20.07 9.53 -7.53
CA LEU A 295 -20.83 8.29 -7.47
C LEU A 295 -21.13 7.93 -6.01
N GLY A 296 -22.19 7.16 -5.80
CA GLY A 296 -22.64 6.71 -4.48
C GLY A 296 -23.75 7.58 -3.89
N ASP A 297 -24.64 6.92 -3.14
CA ASP A 297 -25.89 7.51 -2.63
C ASP A 297 -25.71 8.22 -1.27
N SER A 298 -24.62 7.92 -0.57
CA SER A 298 -24.26 8.47 0.74
C SER A 298 -22.76 8.46 0.96
N ASP A 299 -22.29 9.17 2.00
CA ASP A 299 -20.87 9.16 2.40
C ASP A 299 -20.40 7.73 2.75
N ALA A 300 -21.21 6.98 3.47
CA ALA A 300 -20.93 5.59 3.77
C ALA A 300 -20.87 4.70 2.51
N ASP A 301 -21.77 4.87 1.52
CA ASP A 301 -21.70 4.12 0.27
C ASP A 301 -20.43 4.48 -0.52
N ARG A 302 -20.01 5.75 -0.52
CA ARG A 302 -18.74 6.15 -1.15
C ARG A 302 -17.51 5.50 -0.52
N ILE A 303 -17.48 5.35 0.81
CA ILE A 303 -16.44 4.61 1.52
C ILE A 303 -16.43 3.15 1.07
N VAL A 304 -17.58 2.49 1.06
CA VAL A 304 -17.70 1.09 0.61
C VAL A 304 -17.30 0.95 -0.86
N ARG A 305 -17.71 1.87 -1.74
CA ARG A 305 -17.29 1.86 -3.15
C ARG A 305 -15.78 1.95 -3.30
N ARG A 306 -15.14 2.83 -2.54
CA ARG A 306 -13.69 3.02 -2.58
C ARG A 306 -12.89 1.83 -2.03
N THR A 307 -13.47 1.06 -1.11
CA THR A 307 -12.75 0.04 -0.35
C THR A 307 -13.15 -1.40 -0.67
N TRP A 308 -14.39 -1.66 -1.12
CA TRP A 308 -14.93 -3.00 -1.27
C TRP A 308 -15.68 -3.26 -2.59
N LYS A 309 -15.87 -2.26 -3.45
CA LYS A 309 -16.49 -2.48 -4.76
C LYS A 309 -15.45 -2.47 -5.89
N PRO A 310 -15.65 -3.26 -6.95
CA PRO A 310 -14.80 -3.21 -8.13
C PRO A 310 -15.02 -1.89 -8.89
N THR A 311 -13.97 -1.39 -9.54
CA THR A 311 -14.02 -0.17 -10.35
C THR A 311 -13.19 -0.32 -11.60
N LEU A 312 -13.48 0.47 -12.65
CA LEU A 312 -12.71 0.55 -13.87
C LEU A 312 -12.28 2.00 -14.14
N SER A 313 -11.04 2.17 -14.58
CA SER A 313 -10.52 3.44 -15.11
C SER A 313 -9.70 3.17 -16.36
N VAL A 314 -9.79 4.06 -17.35
CA VAL A 314 -8.88 4.08 -18.51
C VAL A 314 -7.74 5.03 -18.16
N THR A 315 -6.53 4.50 -18.03
CA THR A 315 -5.35 5.26 -17.55
C THR A 315 -4.35 5.59 -18.66
N GLY A 316 -4.51 5.00 -19.83
CA GLY A 316 -3.67 5.30 -21.00
C GLY A 316 -4.39 5.00 -22.30
N MET A 317 -4.05 5.72 -23.36
CA MET A 317 -4.62 5.51 -24.70
C MET A 317 -3.60 5.81 -25.79
N ASP A 318 -3.59 4.98 -26.86
CA ASP A 318 -2.82 5.15 -28.09
C ASP A 318 -3.67 4.85 -29.33
N GLY A 319 -3.12 5.14 -30.53
CA GLY A 319 -3.82 4.98 -31.81
C GLY A 319 -4.67 6.19 -32.22
N ILE A 320 -4.87 7.16 -31.35
CA ILE A 320 -5.59 8.42 -31.58
C ILE A 320 -4.61 9.58 -31.38
N PRO A 321 -4.41 10.46 -32.41
CA PRO A 321 -3.46 11.56 -32.28
C PRO A 321 -3.99 12.63 -31.32
N HIS A 322 -3.07 13.48 -30.85
CA HIS A 322 -3.43 14.71 -30.14
C HIS A 322 -4.40 15.55 -30.98
N VAL A 323 -5.28 16.31 -30.33
CA VAL A 323 -6.34 17.08 -30.99
C VAL A 323 -5.81 18.02 -32.08
N ASP A 324 -4.63 18.63 -31.88
CA ASP A 324 -4.00 19.54 -32.84
C ASP A 324 -3.46 18.81 -34.11
N ALA A 325 -3.26 17.50 -34.03
CA ALA A 325 -2.83 16.63 -35.11
C ALA A 325 -3.97 15.80 -35.71
N ALA A 326 -5.23 16.07 -35.30
CA ALA A 326 -6.40 15.36 -35.79
C ALA A 326 -6.63 15.64 -37.28
N GLY A 327 -6.99 14.60 -38.03
CA GLY A 327 -7.32 14.67 -39.44
C GLY A 327 -8.50 13.76 -39.78
N ASN A 328 -9.04 13.90 -40.99
CA ASN A 328 -10.18 13.11 -41.48
C ASN A 328 -9.77 11.67 -41.85
N VAL A 329 -9.24 10.95 -40.85
CA VAL A 329 -8.74 9.57 -40.99
C VAL A 329 -9.49 8.64 -40.05
N LEU A 330 -10.02 7.55 -40.60
CA LEU A 330 -10.46 6.40 -39.81
C LEU A 330 -9.20 5.65 -39.34
N ARG A 331 -9.00 5.58 -38.03
CA ARG A 331 -7.79 5.03 -37.43
C ARG A 331 -7.73 3.50 -37.54
N PRO A 332 -6.55 2.92 -37.77
CA PRO A 332 -6.38 1.49 -37.93
C PRO A 332 -6.61 0.71 -36.63
N PHE A 333 -6.23 1.28 -35.52
CA PHE A 333 -6.35 0.66 -34.19
C PHE A 333 -6.64 1.68 -33.08
N THR A 334 -7.03 1.16 -31.93
CA THR A 334 -7.06 1.86 -30.64
C THR A 334 -6.47 0.93 -29.60
N SER A 335 -5.53 1.43 -28.79
CA SER A 335 -4.98 0.72 -27.66
C SER A 335 -5.28 1.49 -26.36
N VAL A 336 -5.65 0.77 -25.29
CA VAL A 336 -5.92 1.39 -23.98
C VAL A 336 -5.29 0.57 -22.86
N VAL A 337 -4.94 1.26 -21.78
CA VAL A 337 -4.62 0.64 -20.50
C VAL A 337 -5.84 0.78 -19.59
N LEU A 338 -6.36 -0.35 -19.16
CA LEU A 338 -7.45 -0.46 -18.20
C LEU A 338 -6.86 -0.73 -16.82
N SER A 339 -7.27 0.05 -15.84
CA SER A 339 -6.95 -0.16 -14.43
C SER A 339 -8.25 -0.47 -13.69
N LEU A 340 -8.36 -1.71 -13.20
CA LEU A 340 -9.48 -2.12 -12.36
C LEU A 340 -9.00 -2.30 -10.93
N ARG A 341 -9.84 -1.90 -9.97
CA ARG A 341 -9.66 -2.28 -8.58
C ARG A 341 -10.59 -3.44 -8.27
N LEU A 342 -10.06 -4.44 -7.57
CA LEU A 342 -10.77 -5.64 -7.19
C LEU A 342 -11.15 -5.58 -5.71
N PRO A 343 -12.34 -6.03 -5.30
CA PRO A 343 -12.67 -6.18 -3.89
C PRO A 343 -11.65 -7.05 -3.16
N PRO A 344 -11.45 -6.85 -1.85
CA PRO A 344 -10.43 -7.55 -1.05
C PRO A 344 -10.49 -9.08 -1.12
N ALA A 345 -11.69 -9.65 -1.28
CA ALA A 345 -11.92 -11.10 -1.27
C ALA A 345 -12.06 -11.71 -2.69
N VAL A 346 -11.79 -10.95 -3.75
CA VAL A 346 -11.84 -11.45 -5.13
C VAL A 346 -10.50 -12.10 -5.47
N ASP A 347 -10.58 -13.32 -6.01
CA ASP A 347 -9.44 -14.06 -6.53
C ASP A 347 -8.93 -13.42 -7.83
N ALA A 348 -7.65 -13.03 -7.84
CA ALA A 348 -7.04 -12.31 -8.95
C ALA A 348 -6.98 -13.14 -10.23
N GLU A 349 -6.71 -14.44 -10.15
CA GLU A 349 -6.64 -15.33 -11.35
C GLU A 349 -8.01 -15.47 -11.99
N ARG A 350 -9.06 -15.63 -11.19
CA ARG A 350 -10.44 -15.66 -11.66
C ARG A 350 -10.82 -14.34 -12.33
N ALA A 351 -10.45 -13.20 -11.75
CA ALA A 351 -10.69 -11.88 -12.32
C ALA A 351 -9.95 -11.69 -13.66
N VAL A 352 -8.68 -12.09 -13.75
CA VAL A 352 -7.87 -12.07 -14.98
C VAL A 352 -8.55 -12.86 -16.08
N LYS A 353 -9.04 -14.06 -15.77
CA LYS A 353 -9.74 -14.91 -16.73
C LYS A 353 -11.03 -14.25 -17.22
N ALA A 354 -11.87 -13.75 -16.32
CA ALA A 354 -13.14 -13.12 -16.63
C ALA A 354 -12.98 -11.89 -17.52
N VAL A 355 -12.06 -10.99 -17.16
CA VAL A 355 -11.78 -9.77 -17.95
C VAL A 355 -11.22 -10.12 -19.33
N ARG A 356 -10.25 -11.05 -19.40
CA ARG A 356 -9.70 -11.50 -20.68
C ARG A 356 -10.78 -12.10 -21.57
N ASP A 357 -11.62 -12.98 -21.06
CA ASP A 357 -12.71 -13.61 -21.80
C ASP A 357 -13.72 -12.56 -22.29
N ALA A 358 -14.12 -11.60 -21.45
CA ALA A 358 -15.02 -10.52 -21.84
C ALA A 358 -14.46 -9.65 -22.98
N LEU A 359 -13.15 -9.42 -22.99
CA LEU A 359 -12.50 -8.57 -23.99
C LEU A 359 -12.17 -9.31 -25.29
N THR A 360 -11.95 -10.63 -25.28
CA THR A 360 -11.41 -11.36 -26.44
C THR A 360 -12.37 -12.37 -27.06
N THR A 361 -13.47 -12.73 -26.38
CA THR A 361 -14.47 -13.67 -26.92
C THR A 361 -15.54 -12.92 -27.71
N ASP A 362 -16.00 -13.52 -28.82
CA ASP A 362 -17.05 -12.96 -29.68
C ASP A 362 -16.87 -11.46 -29.97
N VAL A 363 -15.69 -11.12 -30.43
CA VAL A 363 -15.31 -9.73 -30.71
C VAL A 363 -16.23 -9.10 -31.75
N PRO A 364 -16.83 -7.92 -31.48
CA PRO A 364 -17.73 -7.25 -32.42
C PRO A 364 -17.09 -7.06 -33.79
N HIS A 365 -17.85 -7.33 -34.84
CA HIS A 365 -17.46 -7.21 -36.25
C HIS A 365 -16.24 -8.06 -36.67
N GLY A 366 -15.77 -8.98 -35.84
CA GLY A 366 -14.57 -9.76 -36.12
C GLY A 366 -13.29 -8.92 -36.13
N ALA A 367 -13.21 -7.82 -35.36
CA ALA A 367 -12.01 -7.05 -35.20
C ALA A 367 -10.92 -7.92 -34.52
N ARG A 368 -9.66 -7.64 -34.82
CA ARG A 368 -8.54 -8.33 -34.14
C ARG A 368 -8.32 -7.66 -32.79
N VAL A 369 -8.37 -8.45 -31.72
CA VAL A 369 -8.16 -7.97 -30.36
C VAL A 369 -7.03 -8.74 -29.70
N SER A 370 -6.14 -8.02 -29.01
CA SER A 370 -5.19 -8.58 -28.06
C SER A 370 -5.37 -7.92 -26.69
N ALA A 371 -5.32 -8.72 -25.63
CA ALA A 371 -5.41 -8.26 -24.26
C ALA A 371 -4.32 -8.95 -23.40
N ASP A 372 -3.42 -8.15 -22.86
CA ASP A 372 -2.51 -8.59 -21.81
C ASP A 372 -3.10 -8.17 -20.47
N VAL A 373 -3.40 -9.16 -19.61
CA VAL A 373 -4.17 -8.95 -18.38
C VAL A 373 -3.37 -9.55 -17.21
N GLN A 374 -3.10 -8.74 -16.21
CA GLN A 374 -2.38 -9.12 -14.99
C GLN A 374 -3.12 -8.58 -13.78
N ALA A 375 -3.04 -9.29 -12.64
CA ALA A 375 -3.68 -8.83 -11.42
C ALA A 375 -2.88 -9.23 -10.18
N ALA A 376 -3.10 -8.49 -9.10
CA ALA A 376 -2.69 -8.82 -7.75
C ALA A 376 -3.92 -8.91 -6.85
N ASP A 377 -3.88 -9.86 -5.90
CA ASP A 377 -4.96 -10.04 -4.93
C ASP A 377 -5.10 -8.84 -3.99
N GLY A 378 -6.31 -8.64 -3.52
CA GLY A 378 -6.58 -7.81 -2.36
C GLY A 378 -6.31 -8.55 -1.06
N TRP A 379 -6.54 -7.85 0.04
CA TRP A 379 -6.37 -8.39 1.37
C TRP A 379 -7.52 -7.92 2.28
N SER A 380 -7.98 -8.80 3.15
CA SER A 380 -8.90 -8.48 4.23
C SER A 380 -8.31 -9.03 5.52
N SER A 381 -8.19 -8.17 6.53
CA SER A 381 -7.73 -8.57 7.86
C SER A 381 -8.63 -9.67 8.42
N PRO A 382 -8.08 -10.72 9.02
CA PRO A 382 -8.88 -11.61 9.84
C PRO A 382 -9.49 -10.82 11.01
N GLU A 383 -10.54 -11.37 11.63
CA GLU A 383 -11.08 -10.80 12.84
C GLU A 383 -9.99 -10.76 13.92
N LEU A 384 -9.86 -9.61 14.58
CA LEU A 384 -8.87 -9.46 15.64
C LEU A 384 -9.20 -10.36 16.81
N ALA A 385 -8.21 -11.10 17.30
CA ALA A 385 -8.34 -11.83 18.55
C ALA A 385 -8.71 -10.87 19.69
N PRO A 386 -9.48 -11.29 20.69
CA PRO A 386 -9.95 -10.39 21.76
C PRO A 386 -8.82 -9.61 22.44
N TRP A 387 -7.70 -10.25 22.72
CA TRP A 387 -6.52 -9.60 23.32
C TRP A 387 -5.96 -8.48 22.41
N LEU A 388 -5.91 -8.72 21.09
CA LEU A 388 -5.38 -7.74 20.13
C LEU A 388 -6.35 -6.58 19.92
N ALA A 389 -7.65 -6.87 19.86
CA ALA A 389 -8.68 -5.83 19.78
C ALA A 389 -8.62 -4.88 20.98
N GLU A 390 -8.42 -5.42 22.20
CA GLU A 390 -8.22 -4.62 23.41
C GLU A 390 -6.88 -3.85 23.35
N ALA A 391 -5.78 -4.51 22.98
CA ALA A 391 -4.46 -3.90 22.87
C ALA A 391 -4.44 -2.70 21.92
N VAL A 392 -5.09 -2.82 20.75
CA VAL A 392 -5.21 -1.73 19.76
C VAL A 392 -5.98 -0.53 20.34
N GLN A 393 -7.04 -0.77 21.12
CA GLN A 393 -7.79 0.31 21.77
C GLN A 393 -6.96 0.99 22.86
N VAL A 394 -6.27 0.23 23.71
CA VAL A 394 -5.37 0.76 24.75
C VAL A 394 -4.25 1.55 24.10
N ALA A 395 -3.58 1.00 23.08
CA ALA A 395 -2.50 1.66 22.36
C ALA A 395 -2.93 3.01 21.78
N SER A 396 -4.11 3.08 21.16
CA SER A 396 -4.63 4.34 20.64
C SER A 396 -4.97 5.33 21.75
N GLN A 397 -5.60 4.87 22.81
CA GLN A 397 -5.98 5.73 23.94
C GLN A 397 -4.75 6.33 24.62
N ASP A 398 -3.70 5.53 24.82
CA ASP A 398 -2.48 5.95 25.51
C ASP A 398 -1.61 6.87 24.63
N ALA A 399 -1.45 6.55 23.35
CA ALA A 399 -0.61 7.31 22.44
C ALA A 399 -1.28 8.60 21.89
N PHE A 400 -2.61 8.58 21.70
CA PHE A 400 -3.34 9.67 21.03
C PHE A 400 -4.47 10.26 21.87
N GLY A 401 -4.85 9.64 22.98
CA GLY A 401 -5.96 10.09 23.82
C GLY A 401 -7.35 9.82 23.26
N LYS A 402 -7.47 8.98 22.21
CA LYS A 402 -8.74 8.62 21.56
C LYS A 402 -8.81 7.11 21.25
N PRO A 403 -10.00 6.55 21.13
CA PRO A 403 -10.17 5.18 20.64
C PRO A 403 -9.61 5.00 19.23
N ALA A 404 -9.12 3.80 18.93
CA ALA A 404 -8.65 3.43 17.60
C ALA A 404 -9.75 3.53 16.55
N GLY A 405 -9.37 3.92 15.33
CA GLY A 405 -10.21 3.91 14.15
C GLY A 405 -9.92 2.70 13.27
N PHE A 406 -10.94 2.22 12.56
CA PHE A 406 -10.82 1.11 11.62
C PHE A 406 -11.38 1.52 10.27
N THR A 407 -10.63 1.27 9.20
CA THR A 407 -11.04 1.60 7.83
C THR A 407 -10.44 0.63 6.83
N GLY A 408 -11.12 0.44 5.69
CA GLY A 408 -10.50 -0.15 4.52
C GLY A 408 -9.82 0.92 3.67
N GLU A 409 -8.90 0.50 2.82
CA GLU A 409 -8.25 1.37 1.85
C GLU A 409 -8.52 0.97 0.40
N GLY A 410 -8.40 1.97 -0.48
CA GLY A 410 -8.58 1.76 -1.91
C GLY A 410 -7.32 1.27 -2.62
N GLY A 411 -6.17 1.36 -1.95
CA GLY A 411 -4.88 0.92 -2.43
C GLY A 411 -4.70 -0.60 -2.39
N THR A 412 -3.56 -1.06 -2.88
CA THR A 412 -3.16 -2.47 -2.90
C THR A 412 -1.75 -2.54 -2.31
N ILE A 413 -1.58 -3.34 -1.29
CA ILE A 413 -0.29 -3.71 -0.73
C ILE A 413 -0.15 -5.23 -0.96
N PRO A 414 0.53 -5.66 -2.04
CA PRO A 414 0.57 -7.08 -2.44
C PRO A 414 1.15 -7.99 -1.35
N PHE A 415 2.05 -7.47 -0.57
CA PHE A 415 2.68 -8.10 0.56
C PHE A 415 1.69 -8.67 1.59
N LEU A 416 0.69 -7.88 2.04
CA LEU A 416 -0.28 -8.35 3.04
C LEU A 416 -1.11 -9.53 2.52
N ALA A 417 -1.48 -9.53 1.23
CA ALA A 417 -2.18 -10.64 0.60
C ALA A 417 -1.30 -11.91 0.58
N SER A 418 -0.03 -11.77 0.24
CA SER A 418 0.92 -12.88 0.21
C SER A 418 1.15 -13.47 1.60
N LEU A 419 1.43 -12.63 2.60
CA LEU A 419 1.63 -13.10 3.97
C LEU A 419 0.38 -13.73 4.58
N GLY A 420 -0.80 -13.17 4.33
CA GLY A 420 -2.05 -13.76 4.80
C GLY A 420 -2.29 -15.17 4.28
N LYS A 421 -1.88 -15.45 3.03
CA LYS A 421 -1.92 -16.80 2.45
C LYS A 421 -0.85 -17.72 3.04
N ARG A 422 0.36 -17.18 3.27
CA ARG A 422 1.52 -17.94 3.76
C ARG A 422 1.39 -18.36 5.21
N TYR A 423 0.78 -17.50 6.04
CA TYR A 423 0.64 -17.69 7.49
C TYR A 423 -0.84 -17.69 7.91
N PRO A 424 -1.60 -18.75 7.58
CA PRO A 424 -3.00 -18.81 7.95
C PRO A 424 -3.16 -18.83 9.48
N GLY A 425 -4.00 -17.93 10.00
CA GLY A 425 -4.25 -17.79 11.43
C GLY A 425 -3.39 -16.72 12.13
N VAL A 426 -2.45 -16.10 11.43
CA VAL A 426 -1.70 -14.94 11.95
C VAL A 426 -2.62 -13.74 12.15
N GLN A 427 -2.40 -13.02 13.25
CA GLN A 427 -3.04 -11.73 13.49
C GLN A 427 -2.30 -10.61 12.74
N PHE A 428 -3.03 -9.58 12.34
CA PHE A 428 -2.48 -8.44 11.60
C PHE A 428 -2.87 -7.11 12.23
N VAL A 429 -1.89 -6.20 12.30
CA VAL A 429 -2.12 -4.77 12.52
C VAL A 429 -1.46 -4.02 11.36
N ALA A 430 -2.25 -3.60 10.38
CA ALA A 430 -1.78 -2.69 9.34
C ALA A 430 -2.12 -1.26 9.79
N THR A 431 -1.11 -0.45 10.00
CA THR A 431 -1.21 0.94 10.47
C THR A 431 -0.13 1.79 9.83
N GLY A 432 -0.19 3.09 9.99
CA GLY A 432 0.83 3.97 9.44
C GLY A 432 0.54 5.45 9.66
N VAL A 433 1.26 6.26 8.90
CA VAL A 433 1.29 7.73 9.04
C VAL A 433 0.77 8.47 7.81
N LEU A 434 0.25 7.75 6.80
CA LEU A 434 -0.23 8.34 5.56
C LEU A 434 -1.61 8.99 5.78
N GLY A 435 -1.61 10.09 6.53
CA GLY A 435 -2.80 10.84 6.90
C GLY A 435 -3.11 12.02 5.96
N PRO A 436 -4.01 12.93 6.36
CA PRO A 436 -4.40 14.08 5.56
C PRO A 436 -3.19 14.91 5.12
N HIS A 437 -3.10 15.17 3.80
CA HIS A 437 -2.00 15.94 3.18
C HIS A 437 -0.61 15.27 3.25
N SER A 438 -0.50 13.99 3.60
CA SER A 438 0.77 13.25 3.50
C SER A 438 1.28 13.19 2.07
N ASN A 439 0.37 13.21 1.08
CA ASN A 439 0.66 13.23 -0.35
C ASN A 439 1.64 12.13 -0.79
N ALA A 440 1.56 10.95 -0.18
CA ALA A 440 2.27 9.77 -0.69
C ALA A 440 2.04 9.63 -2.19
N HIS A 441 3.07 9.25 -2.95
CA HIS A 441 3.11 9.20 -4.43
C HIS A 441 2.88 10.56 -5.13
N GLY A 442 2.55 11.64 -4.41
CA GLY A 442 2.36 12.99 -4.93
C GLY A 442 3.59 13.88 -4.83
N ILE A 443 3.43 15.17 -5.13
CA ILE A 443 4.40 16.22 -4.78
C ILE A 443 4.19 16.64 -3.32
N ASP A 444 5.22 17.19 -2.70
CA ASP A 444 5.16 17.72 -1.32
C ASP A 444 4.80 16.66 -0.26
N GLU A 445 5.29 15.43 -0.46
CA GLU A 445 5.11 14.37 0.55
C GLU A 445 5.62 14.83 1.92
N MET A 446 4.84 14.49 2.96
CA MET A 446 5.09 14.98 4.31
C MET A 446 4.81 13.91 5.35
N LEU A 447 5.71 13.81 6.33
CA LEU A 447 5.55 13.06 7.57
C LEU A 447 5.12 14.00 8.69
N ASP A 448 4.02 13.67 9.37
CA ASP A 448 3.62 14.29 10.65
C ASP A 448 4.38 13.61 11.80
N LEU A 449 5.35 14.32 12.37
CA LEU A 449 6.26 13.75 13.38
C LEU A 449 5.53 13.30 14.67
N PRO A 450 4.54 14.05 15.20
CA PRO A 450 3.77 13.57 16.34
C PRO A 450 3.03 12.26 16.07
N THR A 451 2.51 12.07 14.86
CA THR A 451 1.86 10.82 14.48
C THR A 451 2.86 9.66 14.39
N ALA A 452 4.05 9.88 13.85
CA ALA A 452 5.11 8.86 13.85
C ALA A 452 5.46 8.41 15.27
N VAL A 453 5.59 9.35 16.21
CA VAL A 453 5.78 9.06 17.65
C VAL A 453 4.59 8.29 18.23
N GLY A 454 3.37 8.72 17.93
CA GLY A 454 2.15 8.03 18.40
C GLY A 454 2.08 6.59 17.91
N VAL A 455 2.37 6.35 16.63
CA VAL A 455 2.42 5.00 16.05
C VAL A 455 3.53 4.17 16.70
N THR A 456 4.72 4.74 16.92
CA THR A 456 5.83 4.05 17.61
C THR A 456 5.40 3.59 19.01
N ASN A 457 4.79 4.47 19.81
CA ASN A 457 4.29 4.13 21.13
C ASN A 457 3.17 3.08 21.09
N ALA A 458 2.26 3.18 20.11
CA ALA A 458 1.21 2.20 19.94
C ALA A 458 1.76 0.81 19.60
N VAL A 459 2.80 0.74 18.78
CA VAL A 459 3.51 -0.52 18.48
C VAL A 459 4.09 -1.12 19.77
N ALA A 460 4.77 -0.35 20.61
CA ALA A 460 5.31 -0.83 21.88
C ALA A 460 4.20 -1.41 22.78
N THR A 461 3.07 -0.71 22.92
CA THR A 461 1.91 -1.22 23.71
C THR A 461 1.34 -2.53 23.15
N ILE A 462 1.28 -2.67 21.81
CA ILE A 462 0.80 -3.92 21.19
C ILE A 462 1.80 -5.06 21.40
N LEU A 463 3.11 -4.79 21.34
CA LEU A 463 4.16 -5.78 21.64
C LEU A 463 4.09 -6.25 23.11
N GLU A 464 3.88 -5.34 24.04
CA GLU A 464 3.69 -5.67 25.48
C GLU A 464 2.45 -6.56 25.67
N ALA A 465 1.33 -6.22 25.03
CA ALA A 465 0.11 -7.02 25.09
C ALA A 465 0.30 -8.40 24.46
N PHE A 466 1.07 -8.51 23.37
CA PHE A 466 1.42 -9.80 22.77
C PHE A 466 2.23 -10.67 23.74
N THR A 467 3.19 -10.09 24.48
CA THR A 467 4.04 -10.79 25.44
C THR A 467 3.22 -11.31 26.64
N THR A 468 2.25 -10.51 27.10
CA THR A 468 1.47 -10.81 28.31
C THR A 468 0.14 -11.52 28.03
N ARG A 469 -0.19 -11.81 26.74
CA ARG A 469 -1.44 -12.48 26.39
C ARG A 469 -1.55 -13.85 27.06
N ASN A 470 -2.73 -14.16 27.57
CA ASN A 470 -3.06 -15.50 27.99
C ASN A 470 -3.52 -16.30 26.77
N ASP A 471 -2.83 -17.38 26.44
CA ASP A 471 -3.28 -18.36 25.46
C ASP A 471 -4.56 -19.04 26.00
N GLN A 472 -5.74 -18.57 25.53
CA GLN A 472 -7.03 -19.20 25.80
C GLN A 472 -7.54 -19.95 24.59
#